data_1897846c589bb76c2e1b826639c04314
#
_entry.id   1897846c589bb76c2e1b826639c04314
#
_cell.length_a   1.000
_cell.length_b   1.000
_cell.length_c   1.000
_cell.angle_alpha   90.00
_cell.angle_beta   90.00
_cell.angle_gamma   90.00
#
_symmetry.space_group_name_H-M   'P 1'
#
loop_
_entity.id
_entity.type
_entity.pdbx_description
1 polymer ?
#
loop_
_entity_poly.entity_id
_entity_poly.type
_entity_poly.pdbx_seq_one_letter_code
_entity_poly.pdbx_strand_id
1 'polypeptide(L)'
;AEDYNMITEGDKIAVGVSGGKDSLTLLYLLAELRRYYPAHYELQAVTIDMGLPGMDFSPVAALCEKLEVPYQIKKTEIGPIIFDYRHEKNPCSMCAKMRRGALNDVLLTLGCNKIALGHHFDDAVETFLMSLLYEGRIGCFEPVTYLSRTGITQIRPMLYVGEQAIAHFAERYELPVVHNVCPADKHTKRQEVKELIVTLQAQYPDLKS
;
A
#
# COMPACT_ATOMS: atom_id res chain seq x y z
N ALA A 1 -3.83 14.88 -5.13
CA ALA A 1 -3.60 15.20 -3.70
C ALA A 1 -4.38 16.44 -3.28
N GLU A 2 -4.38 17.46 -4.10
CA GLU A 2 -5.03 18.76 -3.82
C GLU A 2 -6.54 18.64 -3.62
N ASP A 3 -7.26 17.95 -4.49
CA ASP A 3 -8.73 17.80 -4.43
C ASP A 3 -9.26 17.28 -3.09
N TYR A 4 -8.42 16.57 -2.32
CA TYR A 4 -8.76 15.98 -1.05
C TYR A 4 -7.94 16.52 0.12
N ASN A 5 -7.17 17.59 -0.08
CA ASN A 5 -6.28 18.15 0.95
C ASN A 5 -5.44 17.09 1.67
N MET A 6 -4.87 16.16 0.88
CA MET A 6 -4.14 15.01 1.43
C MET A 6 -2.87 15.41 2.16
N ILE A 7 -2.25 16.51 1.75
CA ILE A 7 -0.99 17.01 2.31
C ILE A 7 -1.19 18.46 2.73
N THR A 8 -0.82 18.77 3.97
CA THR A 8 -0.90 20.10 4.57
C THR A 8 0.43 20.49 5.18
N GLU A 9 0.62 21.79 5.44
CA GLU A 9 1.85 22.32 6.03
C GLU A 9 2.19 21.64 7.36
N GLY A 10 3.43 21.21 7.51
CA GLY A 10 3.94 20.58 8.72
C GLY A 10 3.56 19.10 8.89
N ASP A 11 2.96 18.45 7.87
CA ASP A 11 2.68 17.03 7.93
C ASP A 11 3.95 16.19 8.05
N LYS A 12 3.89 15.13 8.85
CA LYS A 12 4.86 14.06 8.90
C LYS A 12 4.23 12.78 8.39
N ILE A 13 4.52 12.47 7.12
CA ILE A 13 3.86 11.42 6.36
C ILE A 13 4.73 10.18 6.33
N ALA A 14 4.23 9.07 6.85
CA ALA A 14 4.86 7.78 6.60
C ALA A 14 4.35 7.17 5.28
N VAL A 15 5.23 6.54 4.54
CA VAL A 15 4.89 5.73 3.38
C VAL A 15 5.00 4.26 3.77
N GLY A 16 3.91 3.51 3.66
CA GLY A 16 3.91 2.06 3.89
C GLY A 16 4.54 1.35 2.69
N VAL A 17 5.80 0.91 2.84
CA VAL A 17 6.58 0.28 1.76
C VAL A 17 6.57 -1.23 1.93
N SER A 18 5.88 -1.94 1.03
CA SER A 18 5.84 -3.41 1.01
C SER A 18 6.97 -4.04 0.17
N GLY A 19 7.69 -3.23 -0.59
CA GLY A 19 8.63 -3.69 -1.61
C GLY A 19 8.00 -3.94 -2.99
N GLY A 20 6.67 -3.91 -3.10
CA GLY A 20 5.98 -4.01 -4.39
C GLY A 20 6.02 -2.70 -5.18
N LYS A 21 5.83 -2.81 -6.52
CA LYS A 21 5.87 -1.69 -7.47
C LYS A 21 5.04 -0.47 -7.03
N ASP A 22 3.84 -0.70 -6.49
CA ASP A 22 2.91 0.38 -6.15
C ASP A 22 3.42 1.20 -4.97
N SER A 23 3.92 0.54 -3.92
CA SER A 23 4.46 1.20 -2.73
C SER A 23 5.78 1.93 -3.02
N LEU A 24 6.62 1.37 -3.89
CA LEU A 24 7.88 2.01 -4.30
C LEU A 24 7.61 3.21 -5.21
N THR A 25 6.66 3.11 -6.13
CA THR A 25 6.22 4.23 -6.96
C THR A 25 5.67 5.37 -6.10
N LEU A 26 4.81 5.05 -5.11
CA LEU A 26 4.29 6.06 -4.19
C LEU A 26 5.40 6.76 -3.41
N LEU A 27 6.37 6.00 -2.88
CA LEU A 27 7.52 6.55 -2.17
C LEU A 27 8.31 7.51 -3.05
N TYR A 28 8.63 7.08 -4.27
CA TYR A 28 9.38 7.88 -5.23
C TYR A 28 8.64 9.18 -5.56
N LEU A 29 7.34 9.08 -5.90
CA LEU A 29 6.52 10.23 -6.27
C LEU A 29 6.40 11.25 -5.13
N LEU A 30 6.19 10.80 -3.89
CA LEU A 30 6.10 11.69 -2.74
C LEU A 30 7.47 12.33 -2.41
N ALA A 31 8.57 11.60 -2.57
CA ALA A 31 9.90 12.15 -2.37
C ALA A 31 10.22 13.26 -3.39
N GLU A 32 9.91 13.05 -4.67
CA GLU A 32 10.09 14.06 -5.71
C GLU A 32 9.10 15.23 -5.55
N LEU A 33 7.82 14.95 -5.24
CA LEU A 33 6.79 15.96 -5.03
C LEU A 33 7.19 16.96 -3.92
N ARG A 34 7.85 16.49 -2.87
CA ARG A 34 8.33 17.31 -1.74
C ARG A 34 9.16 18.53 -2.16
N ARG A 35 9.82 18.45 -3.33
CA ARG A 35 10.71 19.51 -3.82
C ARG A 35 9.98 20.74 -4.34
N TYR A 36 8.73 20.62 -4.75
CA TYR A 36 7.99 21.70 -5.39
C TYR A 36 6.53 21.82 -4.94
N TYR A 37 6.10 20.95 -4.00
CA TYR A 37 4.75 21.05 -3.45
C TYR A 37 4.63 22.31 -2.57
N PRO A 38 3.50 23.04 -2.63
CA PRO A 38 3.34 24.29 -1.88
C PRO A 38 3.47 24.17 -0.38
N ALA A 39 3.04 23.02 0.21
CA ALA A 39 3.13 22.74 1.63
C ALA A 39 4.41 21.94 1.95
N HIS A 40 5.14 22.33 2.99
CA HIS A 40 6.29 21.56 3.47
C HIS A 40 5.82 20.37 4.30
N TYR A 41 6.38 19.19 4.03
CA TYR A 41 6.11 17.98 4.78
C TYR A 41 7.35 17.08 4.90
N GLU A 42 7.40 16.31 5.97
CA GLU A 42 8.41 15.29 6.19
C GLU A 42 7.94 13.93 5.68
N LEU A 43 8.88 13.13 5.17
CA LEU A 43 8.63 11.76 4.76
C LEU A 43 9.39 10.76 5.63
N GLN A 44 8.76 9.63 5.90
CA GLN A 44 9.32 8.48 6.57
C GLN A 44 8.90 7.20 5.82
N ALA A 45 9.83 6.39 5.35
CA ALA A 45 9.50 5.08 4.77
C ALA A 45 9.45 4.01 5.87
N VAL A 46 8.41 3.16 5.86
CA VAL A 46 8.22 2.11 6.86
C VAL A 46 7.85 0.79 6.18
N THR A 47 8.62 -0.26 6.48
CA THR A 47 8.30 -1.64 6.07
C THR A 47 7.97 -2.48 7.30
N ILE A 48 6.89 -3.23 7.23
CA ILE A 48 6.58 -4.30 8.18
C ILE A 48 7.10 -5.60 7.59
N ASP A 49 8.23 -6.07 8.12
CA ASP A 49 8.77 -7.39 7.79
C ASP A 49 7.93 -8.46 8.51
N MET A 50 7.36 -9.37 7.75
CA MET A 50 6.46 -10.40 8.26
C MET A 50 7.17 -11.61 8.86
N GLY A 51 8.50 -11.65 8.83
CA GLY A 51 9.29 -12.80 9.28
C GLY A 51 9.23 -14.00 8.34
N LEU A 52 8.88 -13.80 7.08
CA LEU A 52 8.93 -14.86 6.06
C LEU A 52 10.37 -15.02 5.54
N PRO A 53 10.88 -16.25 5.40
CA PRO A 53 12.23 -16.46 4.90
C PRO A 53 12.38 -16.01 3.45
N GLY A 54 13.55 -15.46 3.09
CA GLY A 54 13.87 -15.05 1.73
C GLY A 54 13.45 -13.62 1.36
N MET A 55 12.89 -12.83 2.30
CA MET A 55 12.65 -11.41 2.08
C MET A 55 13.93 -10.61 2.25
N ASP A 56 14.32 -9.85 1.23
CA ASP A 56 15.44 -8.91 1.29
C ASP A 56 14.95 -7.49 0.97
N PHE A 57 15.08 -6.60 1.93
CA PHE A 57 14.71 -5.19 1.82
C PHE A 57 15.92 -4.26 1.60
N SER A 58 17.13 -4.80 1.42
CA SER A 58 18.32 -3.99 1.16
C SER A 58 18.20 -3.11 -0.09
N PRO A 59 17.59 -3.55 -1.21
CA PRO A 59 17.37 -2.69 -2.37
C PRO A 59 16.41 -1.53 -2.07
N VAL A 60 15.42 -1.76 -1.19
CA VAL A 60 14.50 -0.69 -0.74
C VAL A 60 15.24 0.33 0.13
N ALA A 61 16.12 -0.13 1.01
CA ALA A 61 16.95 0.75 1.82
C ALA A 61 17.84 1.66 0.96
N ALA A 62 18.49 1.10 -0.07
CA ALA A 62 19.30 1.86 -1.03
C ALA A 62 18.46 2.90 -1.80
N LEU A 63 17.23 2.57 -2.19
CA LEU A 63 16.31 3.54 -2.81
C LEU A 63 15.96 4.67 -1.84
N CYS A 64 15.65 4.36 -0.58
CA CYS A 64 15.32 5.35 0.43
C CYS A 64 16.50 6.31 0.68
N GLU A 65 17.73 5.79 0.75
CA GLU A 65 18.95 6.59 0.87
C GLU A 65 19.10 7.55 -0.32
N LYS A 66 18.94 7.05 -1.56
CA LYS A 66 18.98 7.85 -2.79
C LYS A 66 17.93 8.97 -2.81
N LEU A 67 16.74 8.71 -2.23
CA LEU A 67 15.65 9.66 -2.15
C LEU A 67 15.73 10.59 -0.93
N GLU A 68 16.74 10.43 -0.09
CA GLU A 68 16.90 11.17 1.17
C GLU A 68 15.65 11.04 2.08
N VAL A 69 15.10 9.82 2.15
CA VAL A 69 13.95 9.48 2.99
C VAL A 69 14.41 8.52 4.10
N PRO A 70 14.28 8.88 5.38
CA PRO A 70 14.55 7.96 6.47
C PRO A 70 13.73 6.67 6.35
N TYR A 71 14.37 5.54 6.61
CA TYR A 71 13.75 4.22 6.42
C TYR A 71 13.79 3.38 7.69
N GLN A 72 12.66 2.78 8.05
CA GLN A 72 12.56 1.88 9.18
C GLN A 72 11.92 0.55 8.79
N ILE A 73 12.54 -0.54 9.21
CA ILE A 73 11.99 -1.89 9.09
C ILE A 73 11.54 -2.35 10.49
N LYS A 74 10.26 -2.68 10.63
CA LYS A 74 9.73 -3.34 11.83
C LYS A 74 9.68 -4.84 11.58
N LYS A 75 10.57 -5.58 12.19
CA LYS A 75 10.55 -7.06 12.18
C LYS A 75 9.39 -7.56 13.03
N THR A 76 8.66 -8.56 12.53
CA THR A 76 7.52 -9.21 13.19
C THR A 76 7.52 -10.70 12.92
N GLU A 77 6.74 -11.45 13.71
CA GLU A 77 6.48 -12.88 13.53
C GLU A 77 5.11 -13.16 12.90
N ILE A 78 4.59 -12.20 12.10
CA ILE A 78 3.24 -12.29 11.51
C ILE A 78 3.12 -13.52 10.60
N GLY A 79 4.11 -13.75 9.73
CA GLY A 79 4.13 -14.90 8.82
C GLY A 79 4.08 -16.23 9.58
N PRO A 80 5.05 -16.54 10.43
CA PRO A 80 5.04 -17.74 11.27
C PRO A 80 3.75 -17.92 12.07
N ILE A 81 3.23 -16.87 12.70
CA ILE A 81 1.98 -16.94 13.46
C ILE A 81 0.81 -17.41 12.59
N ILE A 82 0.69 -16.88 11.37
CA ILE A 82 -0.44 -17.16 10.48
C ILE A 82 -0.33 -18.54 9.82
N PHE A 83 0.85 -18.86 9.29
CA PHE A 83 1.04 -20.03 8.45
C PHE A 83 1.47 -21.27 9.24
N ASP A 84 2.33 -21.13 10.23
CA ASP A 84 2.94 -22.26 10.94
C ASP A 84 2.19 -22.62 12.24
N TYR A 85 1.72 -21.62 13.00
CA TYR A 85 1.06 -21.86 14.28
C TYR A 85 -0.46 -21.95 14.20
N ARG A 86 -1.10 -21.02 13.46
CA ARG A 86 -2.58 -20.93 13.45
C ARG A 86 -3.24 -21.64 12.31
N HIS A 87 -2.55 -21.90 11.20
CA HIS A 87 -3.10 -22.46 9.97
C HIS A 87 -4.42 -21.80 9.59
N GLU A 88 -4.41 -20.46 9.55
CA GLU A 88 -5.63 -19.66 9.37
C GLU A 88 -6.35 -19.98 8.06
N LYS A 89 -7.68 -20.20 8.13
CA LYS A 89 -8.52 -20.44 6.94
C LYS A 89 -8.57 -19.22 6.02
N ASN A 90 -8.45 -18.00 6.58
CA ASN A 90 -8.41 -16.76 5.84
C ASN A 90 -7.15 -15.95 6.22
N PRO A 91 -5.97 -16.41 5.75
CA PRO A 91 -4.68 -15.84 6.16
C PRO A 91 -4.55 -14.37 5.78
N CYS A 92 -5.08 -13.94 4.63
CA CYS A 92 -4.97 -12.56 4.16
C CYS A 92 -5.69 -11.55 5.08
N SER A 93 -6.86 -11.90 5.61
CA SER A 93 -7.61 -11.03 6.52
C SER A 93 -6.87 -10.82 7.85
N MET A 94 -6.34 -11.90 8.43
CA MET A 94 -5.56 -11.84 9.66
C MET A 94 -4.25 -11.07 9.45
N CYS A 95 -3.54 -11.39 8.39
CA CYS A 95 -2.32 -10.68 7.97
C CYS A 95 -2.54 -9.17 7.87
N ALA A 96 -3.59 -8.75 7.16
CA ALA A 96 -3.90 -7.33 7.00
C ALA A 96 -4.17 -6.63 8.34
N LYS A 97 -4.87 -7.29 9.28
CA LYS A 97 -5.13 -6.76 10.63
C LYS A 97 -3.85 -6.61 11.45
N MET A 98 -3.01 -7.65 11.48
CA MET A 98 -1.75 -7.64 12.24
C MET A 98 -0.76 -6.63 11.67
N ARG A 99 -0.59 -6.58 10.34
CA ARG A 99 0.28 -5.60 9.68
C ARG A 99 -0.17 -4.16 9.95
N ARG A 100 -1.48 -3.90 9.91
CA ARG A 100 -2.04 -2.57 10.23
C ARG A 100 -1.75 -2.18 11.68
N GLY A 101 -1.90 -3.12 12.63
CA GLY A 101 -1.55 -2.89 14.03
C GLY A 101 -0.08 -2.53 14.19
N ALA A 102 0.83 -3.39 13.70
CA ALA A 102 2.27 -3.16 13.78
C ALA A 102 2.71 -1.85 13.10
N LEU A 103 2.07 -1.50 11.96
CA LEU A 103 2.36 -0.26 11.27
C LEU A 103 1.92 0.96 12.09
N ASN A 104 0.71 0.94 12.65
CA ASN A 104 0.21 2.03 13.50
C ASN A 104 1.13 2.27 14.73
N ASP A 105 1.62 1.20 15.37
CA ASP A 105 2.54 1.32 16.51
C ASP A 105 3.84 2.03 16.11
N VAL A 106 4.39 1.69 14.94
CA VAL A 106 5.59 2.38 14.41
C VAL A 106 5.30 3.85 14.12
N LEU A 107 4.16 4.15 13.49
CA LEU A 107 3.77 5.52 13.16
C LEU A 107 3.64 6.41 14.39
N LEU A 108 3.02 5.90 15.45
CA LEU A 108 2.90 6.61 16.73
C LEU A 108 4.28 6.88 17.35
N THR A 109 5.16 5.88 17.32
CA THR A 109 6.53 6.02 17.84
C THR A 109 7.34 7.07 17.05
N LEU A 110 7.13 7.15 15.74
CA LEU A 110 7.79 8.13 14.86
C LEU A 110 7.17 9.51 14.91
N GLY A 111 6.00 9.67 15.55
CA GLY A 111 5.24 10.92 15.58
C GLY A 111 4.66 11.31 14.22
N CYS A 112 4.37 10.32 13.36
CA CYS A 112 3.73 10.58 12.08
C CYS A 112 2.22 10.82 12.28
N ASN A 113 1.69 11.88 11.66
CA ASN A 113 0.26 12.18 11.69
C ASN A 113 -0.50 11.64 10.47
N LYS A 114 0.23 11.27 9.41
CA LYS A 114 -0.36 10.69 8.20
C LYS A 114 0.37 9.42 7.75
N ILE A 115 -0.38 8.53 7.08
CA ILE A 115 0.16 7.40 6.35
C ILE A 115 -0.33 7.42 4.91
N ALA A 116 0.60 7.34 3.97
CA ALA A 116 0.32 7.16 2.55
C ALA A 116 0.43 5.67 2.16
N LEU A 117 -0.59 5.17 1.48
CA LEU A 117 -0.67 3.81 0.98
C LEU A 117 -0.76 3.78 -0.53
N GLY A 118 -0.09 2.81 -1.15
CA GLY A 118 0.04 2.63 -2.60
C GLY A 118 -1.20 2.06 -3.29
N HIS A 119 -2.41 2.27 -2.75
CA HIS A 119 -3.63 1.87 -3.44
C HIS A 119 -3.87 2.74 -4.68
N HIS A 120 -4.27 2.10 -5.75
CA HIS A 120 -4.49 2.73 -7.04
C HIS A 120 -5.91 2.49 -7.57
N PHE A 121 -6.22 2.98 -8.78
CA PHE A 121 -7.56 2.91 -9.35
C PHE A 121 -8.09 1.48 -9.48
N ASP A 122 -7.27 0.56 -9.98
CA ASP A 122 -7.69 -0.84 -10.14
C ASP A 122 -7.98 -1.51 -8.80
N ASP A 123 -7.24 -1.20 -7.72
CA ASP A 123 -7.55 -1.64 -6.35
C ASP A 123 -8.94 -1.17 -5.88
N ALA A 124 -9.33 0.05 -6.26
CA ALA A 124 -10.65 0.58 -5.93
C ALA A 124 -11.75 -0.19 -6.64
N VAL A 125 -11.60 -0.46 -7.94
CA VAL A 125 -12.54 -1.27 -8.74
C VAL A 125 -12.65 -2.69 -8.18
N GLU A 126 -11.50 -3.33 -7.89
CA GLU A 126 -11.47 -4.67 -7.28
C GLU A 126 -12.17 -4.69 -5.93
N THR A 127 -11.89 -3.70 -5.07
CA THR A 127 -12.50 -3.62 -3.74
C THR A 127 -14.01 -3.37 -3.81
N PHE A 128 -14.46 -2.54 -4.74
CA PHE A 128 -15.89 -2.31 -5.00
C PHE A 128 -16.59 -3.60 -5.40
N LEU A 129 -16.03 -4.35 -6.37
CA LEU A 129 -16.60 -5.63 -6.80
C LEU A 129 -16.53 -6.69 -5.73
N MET A 130 -15.46 -6.75 -4.93
CA MET A 130 -15.38 -7.65 -3.78
C MET A 130 -16.48 -7.35 -2.75
N SER A 131 -16.71 -6.09 -2.42
CA SER A 131 -17.80 -5.68 -1.52
C SER A 131 -19.17 -6.10 -2.06
N LEU A 132 -19.39 -5.90 -3.35
CA LEU A 132 -20.66 -6.26 -4.00
C LEU A 132 -20.88 -7.78 -4.01
N LEU A 133 -19.89 -8.55 -4.44
CA LEU A 133 -20.02 -10.00 -4.68
C LEU A 133 -19.96 -10.85 -3.40
N TYR A 134 -19.11 -10.47 -2.43
CA TYR A 134 -18.88 -11.28 -1.23
C TYR A 134 -19.55 -10.74 0.02
N GLU A 135 -19.85 -9.42 0.07
CA GLU A 135 -20.45 -8.79 1.24
C GLU A 135 -21.88 -8.30 1.00
N GLY A 136 -22.36 -8.33 -0.26
CA GLY A 136 -23.69 -7.88 -0.63
C GLY A 136 -23.94 -6.38 -0.39
N ARG A 137 -22.88 -5.57 -0.40
CA ARG A 137 -22.96 -4.13 -0.15
C ARG A 137 -22.19 -3.33 -1.19
N ILE A 138 -22.60 -2.09 -1.41
CA ILE A 138 -21.86 -1.11 -2.19
C ILE A 138 -20.84 -0.45 -1.24
N GLY A 139 -19.55 -0.67 -1.48
CA GLY A 139 -18.49 -0.11 -0.65
C GLY A 139 -17.13 -0.15 -1.32
N CYS A 140 -16.34 0.87 -1.03
CA CYS A 140 -14.93 1.00 -1.38
C CYS A 140 -14.20 1.72 -0.25
N PHE A 141 -12.90 1.86 -0.36
CA PHE A 141 -12.12 2.70 0.56
C PHE A 141 -12.12 4.15 0.09
N GLU A 142 -12.10 5.07 1.06
CA GLU A 142 -12.06 6.50 0.81
C GLU A 142 -10.65 6.97 0.42
N PRO A 143 -10.52 8.07 -0.35
CA PRO A 143 -9.22 8.70 -0.65
C PRO A 143 -8.46 9.12 0.60
N VAL A 144 -9.18 9.62 1.59
CA VAL A 144 -8.69 10.04 2.90
C VAL A 144 -9.55 9.39 3.99
N THR A 145 -8.91 8.76 4.98
CA THR A 145 -9.60 8.08 6.08
C THR A 145 -8.95 8.48 7.41
N TYR A 146 -9.70 9.09 8.31
CA TYR A 146 -9.22 9.36 9.67
C TYR A 146 -9.40 8.15 10.57
N LEU A 147 -8.32 7.69 11.20
CA LEU A 147 -8.30 6.56 12.12
C LEU A 147 -8.44 7.07 13.55
N SER A 148 -9.67 7.18 14.05
CA SER A 148 -10.00 7.78 15.36
C SER A 148 -9.26 7.15 16.55
N ARG A 149 -8.91 5.87 16.48
CA ARG A 149 -8.17 5.17 17.56
C ARG A 149 -6.72 5.62 17.71
N THR A 150 -6.11 6.04 16.62
CA THR A 150 -4.67 6.39 16.58
C THR A 150 -4.44 7.87 16.31
N GLY A 151 -5.46 8.61 15.86
CA GLY A 151 -5.32 9.98 15.40
C GLY A 151 -4.58 10.14 14.06
N ILE A 152 -4.28 9.04 13.39
CA ILE A 152 -3.54 9.03 12.11
C ILE A 152 -4.52 9.17 10.95
N THR A 153 -4.19 10.01 9.98
CA THR A 153 -4.94 10.11 8.72
C THR A 153 -4.30 9.26 7.65
N GLN A 154 -5.05 8.34 7.07
CA GLN A 154 -4.64 7.50 5.97
C GLN A 154 -4.99 8.17 4.65
N ILE A 155 -4.01 8.32 3.74
CA ILE A 155 -4.18 8.93 2.43
C ILE A 155 -3.79 7.96 1.31
N ARG A 156 -4.41 8.11 0.12
CA ARG A 156 -4.19 7.28 -1.06
C ARG A 156 -3.96 8.15 -2.30
N PRO A 157 -2.76 8.73 -2.45
CA PRO A 157 -2.50 9.72 -3.49
C PRO A 157 -2.62 9.21 -4.92
N MET A 158 -2.47 7.88 -5.13
CA MET A 158 -2.51 7.27 -6.47
C MET A 158 -3.90 6.72 -6.86
N LEU A 159 -4.97 7.07 -6.13
CA LEU A 159 -6.30 6.49 -6.33
C LEU A 159 -6.87 6.65 -7.75
N TYR A 160 -6.45 7.67 -8.48
CA TYR A 160 -6.84 7.91 -9.87
C TYR A 160 -5.82 7.43 -10.92
N VAL A 161 -4.77 6.74 -10.47
CA VAL A 161 -3.73 6.22 -11.37
C VAL A 161 -4.00 4.76 -11.67
N GLY A 162 -4.05 4.38 -12.94
CA GLY A 162 -4.22 2.99 -13.34
C GLY A 162 -2.95 2.14 -13.11
N GLU A 163 -3.13 0.85 -12.83
CA GLU A 163 -2.04 -0.11 -12.55
C GLU A 163 -0.97 -0.13 -13.64
N GLN A 164 -1.37 -0.02 -14.92
CA GLN A 164 -0.43 -0.01 -16.05
C GLN A 164 0.51 1.19 -16.02
N ALA A 165 0.02 2.37 -15.68
CA ALA A 165 0.85 3.56 -15.57
C ALA A 165 1.90 3.41 -14.45
N ILE A 166 1.51 2.79 -13.32
CA ILE A 166 2.42 2.49 -12.21
C ILE A 166 3.47 1.45 -12.63
N ALA A 167 3.07 0.42 -13.36
CA ALA A 167 4.00 -0.60 -13.86
C ALA A 167 5.03 0.01 -14.81
N HIS A 168 4.62 0.81 -15.79
CA HIS A 168 5.52 1.52 -16.70
C HIS A 168 6.44 2.50 -15.96
N PHE A 169 5.92 3.19 -14.93
CA PHE A 169 6.74 4.06 -14.11
C PHE A 169 7.82 3.28 -13.37
N ALA A 170 7.44 2.18 -12.71
CA ALA A 170 8.37 1.35 -11.95
C ALA A 170 9.48 0.78 -12.86
N GLU A 171 9.13 0.34 -14.07
CA GLU A 171 10.08 -0.15 -15.06
C GLU A 171 11.01 0.97 -15.55
N ARG A 172 10.44 2.11 -15.95
CA ARG A 172 11.19 3.26 -16.48
C ARG A 172 12.21 3.82 -15.50
N TYR A 173 11.88 3.83 -14.20
CA TYR A 173 12.75 4.34 -13.13
C TYR A 173 13.54 3.23 -12.44
N GLU A 174 13.49 2.00 -12.98
CA GLU A 174 14.22 0.83 -12.48
C GLU A 174 14.02 0.63 -10.96
N LEU A 175 12.77 0.78 -10.49
CA LEU A 175 12.48 0.65 -9.07
C LEU A 175 12.78 -0.78 -8.58
N PRO A 176 13.43 -0.94 -7.42
CA PRO A 176 13.90 -2.24 -6.93
C PRO A 176 12.77 -3.06 -6.33
N VAL A 177 11.91 -3.63 -7.18
CA VAL A 177 10.77 -4.44 -6.75
C VAL A 177 11.25 -5.72 -6.09
N VAL A 178 10.86 -5.91 -4.83
CA VAL A 178 11.20 -7.10 -4.03
C VAL A 178 10.26 -8.24 -4.39
N HIS A 179 10.82 -9.44 -4.56
CA HIS A 179 10.02 -10.63 -4.83
C HIS A 179 9.13 -10.99 -3.62
N ASN A 180 7.84 -11.21 -3.88
CA ASN A 180 6.90 -11.63 -2.84
C ASN A 180 7.03 -13.13 -2.57
N VAL A 181 7.36 -13.49 -1.33
CA VAL A 181 7.52 -14.89 -0.88
C VAL A 181 6.31 -15.41 -0.10
N CYS A 182 5.19 -14.66 -0.09
CA CYS A 182 4.00 -15.03 0.66
C CYS A 182 3.37 -16.33 0.11
N PRO A 183 3.14 -17.37 0.96
CA PRO A 183 2.52 -18.63 0.49
C PRO A 183 1.10 -18.47 -0.05
N ALA A 184 0.38 -17.42 0.37
CA ALA A 184 -0.98 -17.11 -0.10
C ALA A 184 -1.00 -16.23 -1.37
N ASP A 185 0.17 -15.92 -1.96
CA ASP A 185 0.22 -15.09 -3.16
C ASP A 185 -0.51 -15.75 -4.32
N LYS A 186 -1.26 -14.95 -5.10
CA LYS A 186 -2.08 -15.39 -6.26
C LYS A 186 -3.24 -16.34 -5.97
N HIS A 187 -3.45 -16.76 -4.70
CA HIS A 187 -4.56 -17.61 -4.28
C HIS A 187 -5.53 -16.84 -3.37
N THR A 188 -6.03 -15.70 -3.86
CA THR A 188 -6.87 -14.80 -3.06
C THR A 188 -8.16 -14.47 -3.78
N LYS A 189 -9.21 -14.13 -3.01
CA LYS A 189 -10.47 -13.61 -3.55
C LYS A 189 -10.28 -12.38 -4.43
N ARG A 190 -9.26 -11.58 -4.15
CA ARG A 190 -8.89 -10.44 -4.98
C ARG A 190 -8.41 -10.88 -6.36
N GLN A 191 -7.65 -11.95 -6.45
CA GLN A 191 -7.18 -12.49 -7.72
C GLN A 191 -8.36 -13.00 -8.57
N GLU A 192 -9.32 -13.70 -7.95
CA GLU A 192 -10.55 -14.14 -8.64
C GLU A 192 -11.32 -12.95 -9.24
N VAL A 193 -11.46 -11.86 -8.47
CA VAL A 193 -12.14 -10.64 -8.95
C VAL A 193 -11.33 -9.95 -10.05
N LYS A 194 -10.01 -9.93 -9.95
CA LYS A 194 -9.14 -9.37 -11.01
C LYS A 194 -9.34 -10.09 -12.35
N GLU A 195 -9.40 -11.42 -12.34
CA GLU A 195 -9.68 -12.24 -13.51
C GLU A 195 -11.10 -12.01 -14.07
N LEU A 196 -12.08 -11.86 -13.18
CA LEU A 196 -13.43 -11.50 -13.58
C LEU A 196 -13.50 -10.13 -14.26
N ILE A 197 -12.78 -9.13 -13.73
CA ILE A 197 -12.70 -7.79 -14.33
C ILE A 197 -12.13 -7.87 -15.75
N VAL A 198 -11.07 -8.65 -15.97
CA VAL A 198 -10.49 -8.85 -17.31
C VAL A 198 -11.53 -9.44 -18.28
N THR A 199 -12.29 -10.44 -17.83
CA THR A 199 -13.35 -11.06 -18.61
C THR A 199 -14.47 -10.07 -18.96
N LEU A 200 -14.90 -9.28 -17.96
CA LEU A 200 -15.94 -8.28 -18.16
C LEU A 200 -15.48 -7.13 -19.09
N GLN A 201 -14.24 -6.70 -18.97
CA GLN A 201 -13.70 -5.65 -19.85
C GLN A 201 -13.65 -6.06 -21.32
N ALA A 202 -13.48 -7.35 -21.62
CA ALA A 202 -13.56 -7.85 -23.00
C ALA A 202 -14.95 -7.68 -23.60
N GLN A 203 -16.01 -7.70 -22.77
CA GLN A 203 -17.40 -7.50 -23.20
C GLN A 203 -17.85 -6.05 -23.06
N TYR A 204 -17.35 -5.35 -22.07
CA TYR A 204 -17.70 -3.97 -21.71
C TYR A 204 -16.43 -3.12 -21.61
N PRO A 205 -15.91 -2.58 -22.73
CA PRO A 205 -14.64 -1.82 -22.74
C PRO A 205 -14.61 -0.64 -21.77
N ASP A 206 -15.77 -0.02 -21.54
CA ASP A 206 -15.92 1.15 -20.66
C ASP A 206 -16.19 0.78 -19.18
N LEU A 207 -15.99 -0.49 -18.79
CA LEU A 207 -16.28 -0.96 -17.43
C LEU A 207 -15.56 -0.16 -16.33
N LYS A 208 -14.41 0.41 -16.64
CA LYS A 208 -13.58 1.18 -15.71
C LYS A 208 -13.56 2.68 -15.99
N SER A 209 -14.42 3.19 -16.90
CA SER A 209 -14.49 4.60 -17.26
C SER A 209 -15.43 5.39 -16.35
#